data_caef42755137d199597b2a6f8153411b
#
_entry.id   caef42755137d199597b2a6f8153411b
#
_cell.length_a   1.000
_cell.length_b   1.000
_cell.length_c   1.000
_cell.angle_alpha   90.00
_cell.angle_beta   90.00
_cell.angle_gamma   90.00
#
_symmetry.space_group_name_H-M   'P 1'
#
loop_
_entity.id
_entity.type
_entity.pdbx_description
1 polymer ?
#
loop_
_entity_poly.entity_id
_entity_poly.type
_entity_poly.pdbx_seq_one_letter_code
_entity_poly.pdbx_strand_id
1 'polypeptide(L)'
;MNMSLRWLPLLALLVATPAAAADNTDTALQQRGQYLATAADCVACHTAPHGQPYAGGLTVPTPIGSIISTNITPSKTAGIGNYTEQQFSDALRKGIRADGKHLYPAMPYTAYAQITDDDVHALYAYFMHGVAPVDSKPAPTRLPFPFNIRLSMAAWNLLFLDSKPFTPDPAKGAAWNRGAYLARGPAHCSTCHTPRNLLMAEKSSRELAGGAVGTWFAPNITADPTSGIGNWSAAELVAYLKLGHVSGKAQAAGPMAEAVDNSLRHLTDGDLQAIAAYLKTVPPRHDPADTRAVDSWGGPSAEPDMARTALPDDADKMSGAQVYDAYCASCHQARGEGSFDGGLPPLFHNTATGRTDTANLVMVILDGIRWHTDDSGVHMPGFAHELSDRQIATVGNWLLQHYGNPAATVSVEQVRTLRAGGAPSHLVLLARLAIIVIVLLLSAVIFWLLRRRKRSHTKTL
;
A
#
# COMPACT_ATOMS: atom_id res chain seq x y z
N MET A 1 49.51 -81.87 5.00
CA MET A 1 49.24 -80.86 6.08
C MET A 1 48.55 -79.66 5.42
N ASN A 2 47.18 -79.69 5.51
CA ASN A 2 46.34 -78.67 4.92
C ASN A 2 45.95 -77.67 6.00
N MET A 3 46.37 -76.37 5.83
CA MET A 3 45.91 -75.27 6.64
C MET A 3 44.83 -74.54 5.88
N SER A 4 43.59 -74.63 6.32
CA SER A 4 42.41 -73.94 5.83
C SER A 4 42.33 -72.53 6.49
N LEU A 5 42.52 -71.50 5.68
CA LEU A 5 42.36 -70.14 6.10
C LEU A 5 40.87 -69.73 6.11
N ARG A 6 40.31 -69.48 7.32
CA ARG A 6 38.93 -69.00 7.51
C ARG A 6 38.86 -67.52 7.32
N TRP A 7 38.08 -67.07 6.35
CA TRP A 7 37.72 -65.63 6.12
C TRP A 7 36.57 -65.25 7.04
N LEU A 8 36.76 -64.30 7.93
CA LEU A 8 35.68 -63.59 8.65
C LEU A 8 35.24 -62.38 7.84
N PRO A 9 33.93 -62.17 7.58
CA PRO A 9 33.46 -60.93 7.00
C PRO A 9 33.37 -59.83 8.04
N LEU A 10 34.07 -58.71 7.82
CA LEU A 10 33.91 -57.46 8.56
C LEU A 10 32.56 -56.83 8.19
N LEU A 11 31.62 -56.85 9.09
CA LEU A 11 30.36 -56.08 8.96
C LEU A 11 30.66 -54.64 9.28
N ALA A 12 30.77 -53.76 8.24
CA ALA A 12 30.83 -52.31 8.43
C ALA A 12 29.42 -51.79 8.71
N LEU A 13 29.14 -51.42 9.95
CA LEU A 13 27.95 -50.65 10.32
C LEU A 13 28.09 -49.23 9.74
N LEU A 14 27.35 -48.93 8.69
CA LEU A 14 27.10 -47.57 8.23
C LEU A 14 26.17 -46.86 9.24
N VAL A 15 26.75 -46.05 10.11
CA VAL A 15 26.00 -45.10 10.92
C VAL A 15 25.65 -43.93 9.99
N ALA A 16 24.42 -43.95 9.46
CA ALA A 16 23.87 -42.82 8.75
C ALA A 16 23.64 -41.67 9.73
N THR A 17 24.38 -40.59 9.58
CA THR A 17 24.25 -39.37 10.38
C THR A 17 22.97 -38.62 9.98
N PRO A 18 22.16 -38.14 10.93
CA PRO A 18 20.92 -37.41 10.63
C PRO A 18 21.12 -35.91 10.24
N ALA A 19 22.31 -35.53 9.79
CA ALA A 19 22.64 -34.13 9.47
C ALA A 19 21.92 -33.57 8.22
N ALA A 20 21.57 -34.43 7.25
CA ALA A 20 20.95 -33.98 6.00
C ALA A 20 19.48 -33.59 6.11
N ALA A 21 18.76 -34.03 7.14
CA ALA A 21 17.33 -33.72 7.33
C ALA A 21 17.11 -32.38 8.03
N ALA A 22 17.98 -31.96 8.92
CA ALA A 22 17.89 -30.68 9.64
C ALA A 22 18.17 -29.48 8.70
N ASP A 23 19.17 -29.60 7.82
CA ASP A 23 19.57 -28.54 6.88
C ASP A 23 18.46 -28.24 5.84
N ASN A 24 17.73 -29.28 5.40
CA ASN A 24 16.61 -29.11 4.47
C ASN A 24 15.39 -28.43 5.12
N THR A 25 15.16 -28.65 6.40
CA THR A 25 14.03 -28.06 7.14
C THR A 25 14.24 -26.56 7.36
N ASP A 26 15.45 -26.17 7.74
CA ASP A 26 15.82 -24.74 7.95
C ASP A 26 15.79 -23.97 6.63
N THR A 27 16.23 -24.56 5.53
CA THR A 27 16.17 -23.95 4.20
C THR A 27 14.73 -23.75 3.73
N ALA A 28 13.84 -24.74 3.91
CA ALA A 28 12.44 -24.63 3.53
C ALA A 28 11.70 -23.56 4.38
N LEU A 29 12.03 -23.46 5.67
CA LEU A 29 11.48 -22.45 6.56
C LEU A 29 11.90 -21.02 6.13
N GLN A 30 13.19 -20.83 5.80
CA GLN A 30 13.69 -19.54 5.30
C GLN A 30 13.06 -19.16 3.96
N GLN A 31 12.88 -20.11 3.03
CA GLN A 31 12.21 -19.88 1.75
C GLN A 31 10.74 -19.45 1.93
N ARG A 32 10.02 -20.11 2.87
CA ARG A 32 8.67 -19.69 3.25
C ARG A 32 8.66 -18.27 3.82
N GLY A 33 9.61 -17.95 4.70
CA GLY A 33 9.77 -16.62 5.27
C GLY A 33 10.08 -15.55 4.21
N GLN A 34 10.95 -15.87 3.26
CA GLN A 34 11.26 -14.99 2.12
C GLN A 34 10.00 -14.72 1.28
N TYR A 35 9.25 -15.76 0.94
CA TYR A 35 8.00 -15.62 0.20
C TYR A 35 6.98 -14.73 0.92
N LEU A 36 6.84 -14.90 2.24
CA LEU A 36 5.95 -14.10 3.06
C LEU A 36 6.44 -12.63 3.20
N ALA A 37 7.74 -12.41 3.34
CA ALA A 37 8.33 -11.07 3.37
C ALA A 37 8.12 -10.33 2.03
N THR A 38 8.15 -11.07 0.91
CA THR A 38 7.79 -10.56 -0.42
C THR A 38 6.29 -10.26 -0.49
N ALA A 39 5.43 -11.19 -0.07
CA ALA A 39 3.98 -10.99 -0.05
C ALA A 39 3.55 -9.81 0.84
N ALA A 40 4.31 -9.55 1.91
CA ALA A 40 4.10 -8.44 2.84
C ALA A 40 4.79 -7.14 2.42
N ASP A 41 5.43 -7.13 1.25
CA ASP A 41 6.11 -5.97 0.67
C ASP A 41 7.07 -5.25 1.64
N CYS A 42 7.76 -6.03 2.49
CA CYS A 42 8.62 -5.47 3.53
C CYS A 42 9.74 -4.60 2.93
N VAL A 43 10.24 -4.97 1.75
CA VAL A 43 11.35 -4.29 1.07
C VAL A 43 10.98 -2.88 0.65
N ALA A 44 9.74 -2.64 0.19
CA ALA A 44 9.31 -1.33 -0.29
C ALA A 44 9.41 -0.24 0.80
N CYS A 45 9.00 -0.56 2.03
CA CYS A 45 9.09 0.38 3.14
C CYS A 45 10.48 0.37 3.82
N HIS A 46 11.13 -0.78 3.94
CA HIS A 46 12.36 -0.92 4.71
C HIS A 46 13.63 -0.77 3.86
N THR A 47 13.56 -0.12 2.70
CA THR A 47 14.70 0.20 1.85
C THR A 47 14.64 1.66 1.42
N ALA A 48 15.68 2.42 1.72
CA ALA A 48 15.78 3.80 1.22
C ALA A 48 16.07 3.79 -0.30
N PRO A 49 15.73 4.86 -1.04
CA PRO A 49 16.15 4.99 -2.44
C PRO A 49 17.66 4.77 -2.56
N HIS A 50 18.08 3.86 -3.43
CA HIS A 50 19.48 3.44 -3.62
C HIS A 50 20.15 2.83 -2.36
N GLY A 51 19.37 2.49 -1.32
CA GLY A 51 19.83 1.85 -0.10
C GLY A 51 19.97 0.34 -0.22
N GLN A 52 20.56 -0.27 0.83
CA GLN A 52 20.59 -1.73 0.93
C GLN A 52 19.21 -2.27 1.32
N PRO A 53 18.79 -3.42 0.78
CA PRO A 53 17.50 -4.03 1.12
C PRO A 53 17.34 -4.22 2.63
N TYR A 54 16.18 -3.86 3.14
CA TYR A 54 15.79 -3.98 4.55
C TYR A 54 16.59 -3.12 5.54
N ALA A 55 17.54 -2.28 5.08
CA ALA A 55 18.33 -1.41 5.95
C ALA A 55 17.60 -0.17 6.45
N GLY A 56 16.34 0.03 6.05
CA GLY A 56 15.51 1.16 6.43
C GLY A 56 15.93 2.48 5.80
N GLY A 57 15.45 3.58 6.36
CA GLY A 57 15.80 4.93 5.92
C GLY A 57 14.83 5.57 4.94
N LEU A 58 13.80 4.85 4.47
CA LEU A 58 12.74 5.45 3.67
C LEU A 58 11.95 6.45 4.52
N THR A 59 11.73 7.64 3.97
CA THR A 59 10.88 8.66 4.56
C THR A 59 9.45 8.47 4.07
N VAL A 60 8.56 8.07 4.98
CA VAL A 60 7.14 7.88 4.71
C VAL A 60 6.39 9.13 5.18
N PRO A 61 5.86 9.97 4.27
CA PRO A 61 5.05 11.12 4.65
C PRO A 61 3.71 10.66 5.22
N THR A 62 3.28 11.32 6.31
CA THR A 62 1.98 11.09 6.94
C THR A 62 1.32 12.41 7.32
N PRO A 63 0.01 12.44 7.57
CA PRO A 63 -0.68 13.65 8.00
C PRO A 63 -0.18 14.26 9.31
N ILE A 64 0.64 13.54 10.08
CA ILE A 64 1.19 14.00 11.37
C ILE A 64 2.70 14.27 11.32
N GLY A 65 3.31 14.16 10.16
CA GLY A 65 4.76 14.32 9.91
C GLY A 65 5.37 13.09 9.25
N SER A 66 6.66 13.14 9.00
CA SER A 66 7.38 12.06 8.32
C SER A 66 7.83 10.96 9.30
N ILE A 67 7.60 9.72 8.93
CA ILE A 67 8.08 8.53 9.65
C ILE A 67 9.25 7.95 8.85
N ILE A 68 10.36 7.70 9.52
CA ILE A 68 11.52 7.06 8.92
C ILE A 68 11.45 5.56 9.22
N SER A 69 11.52 4.72 8.17
CA SER A 69 11.53 3.28 8.32
C SER A 69 12.80 2.79 9.02
N THR A 70 12.67 1.76 9.83
CA THR A 70 13.80 1.21 10.60
C THR A 70 14.53 0.14 9.82
N ASN A 71 15.81 -0.07 10.16
CA ASN A 71 16.57 -1.22 9.72
C ASN A 71 16.00 -2.50 10.36
N ILE A 72 15.60 -3.47 9.53
CA ILE A 72 15.07 -4.78 9.93
C ILE A 72 16.00 -5.94 9.50
N THR A 73 17.25 -5.64 9.14
CA THR A 73 18.28 -6.67 8.93
C THR A 73 18.73 -7.27 10.25
N PRO A 74 19.39 -8.45 10.27
CA PRO A 74 19.88 -9.08 11.49
C PRO A 74 21.16 -8.40 12.07
N SER A 75 21.39 -7.13 11.76
CA SER A 75 22.43 -6.34 12.41
C SER A 75 22.15 -6.23 13.91
N LYS A 76 23.14 -6.59 14.74
CA LYS A 76 23.06 -6.47 16.21
C LYS A 76 23.23 -5.05 16.71
N THR A 77 23.79 -4.15 15.88
CA THR A 77 24.09 -2.76 16.24
C THR A 77 23.06 -1.78 15.71
N ALA A 78 22.45 -2.06 14.55
CA ALA A 78 21.57 -1.13 13.85
C ALA A 78 20.20 -1.70 13.48
N GLY A 79 20.04 -3.02 13.47
CA GLY A 79 18.84 -3.72 13.04
C GLY A 79 18.15 -4.49 14.18
N ILE A 80 17.54 -5.61 13.82
CA ILE A 80 16.76 -6.47 14.73
C ILE A 80 17.51 -7.73 15.19
N GLY A 81 18.83 -7.83 14.96
CA GLY A 81 19.65 -9.03 15.25
C GLY A 81 19.70 -9.47 16.72
N ASN A 82 19.20 -8.64 17.65
CA ASN A 82 19.08 -8.99 19.06
C ASN A 82 17.60 -9.27 19.47
N TYR A 83 16.64 -9.26 18.53
CA TYR A 83 15.25 -9.58 18.85
C TYR A 83 15.09 -11.07 19.09
N THR A 84 14.35 -11.44 20.14
CA THR A 84 13.78 -12.78 20.26
C THR A 84 12.61 -12.91 19.26
N GLU A 85 12.21 -14.12 18.94
CA GLU A 85 11.06 -14.37 18.09
C GLU A 85 9.78 -13.72 18.66
N GLN A 86 9.59 -13.76 19.99
CA GLN A 86 8.46 -13.11 20.64
C GLN A 86 8.50 -11.59 20.44
N GLN A 87 9.68 -10.94 20.55
CA GLN A 87 9.83 -9.50 20.32
C GLN A 87 9.61 -9.14 18.84
N PHE A 88 10.03 -9.99 17.91
CA PHE A 88 9.72 -9.85 16.50
C PHE A 88 8.21 -9.96 16.25
N SER A 89 7.55 -10.96 16.81
CA SER A 89 6.10 -11.14 16.76
C SER A 89 5.34 -9.93 17.33
N ASP A 90 5.76 -9.41 18.48
CA ASP A 90 5.13 -8.26 19.12
C ASP A 90 5.29 -6.98 18.27
N ALA A 91 6.46 -6.79 17.64
CA ALA A 91 6.67 -5.67 16.73
C ALA A 91 5.81 -5.80 15.47
N LEU A 92 5.73 -7.00 14.88
CA LEU A 92 5.00 -7.28 13.65
C LEU A 92 3.48 -7.20 13.85
N ARG A 93 2.94 -7.81 14.91
CA ARG A 93 1.50 -8.01 15.11
C ARG A 93 0.85 -7.04 16.09
N LYS A 94 1.63 -6.47 17.03
CA LYS A 94 1.12 -5.58 18.08
C LYS A 94 1.68 -4.16 17.97
N GLY A 95 2.64 -3.94 17.08
CA GLY A 95 3.33 -2.66 16.97
C GLY A 95 4.12 -2.30 18.24
N ILE A 96 4.72 -3.28 18.93
CA ILE A 96 5.52 -3.06 20.15
C ILE A 96 6.95 -3.51 19.88
N ARG A 97 7.90 -2.57 19.94
CA ARG A 97 9.33 -2.82 19.73
C ARG A 97 9.94 -3.56 20.93
N ALA A 98 11.12 -4.15 20.72
CA ALA A 98 11.88 -4.82 21.79
C ALA A 98 12.20 -3.90 23.00
N ASP A 99 12.29 -2.57 22.78
CA ASP A 99 12.48 -1.58 23.86
C ASP A 99 11.14 -1.14 24.52
N GLY A 100 10.04 -1.82 24.22
CA GLY A 100 8.70 -1.54 24.77
C GLY A 100 7.98 -0.34 24.16
N LYS A 101 8.60 0.37 23.22
CA LYS A 101 7.96 1.54 22.59
C LYS A 101 6.99 1.11 21.49
N HIS A 102 5.84 1.79 21.43
CA HIS A 102 4.87 1.56 20.36
C HIS A 102 5.34 2.11 19.02
N LEU A 103 5.03 1.37 17.95
CA LEU A 103 5.15 1.79 16.55
C LEU A 103 3.95 2.67 16.16
N TYR A 104 4.13 3.47 15.11
CA TYR A 104 3.01 4.14 14.46
C TYR A 104 2.39 3.22 13.40
N PRO A 105 1.07 3.28 13.18
CA PRO A 105 0.37 2.42 12.21
C PRO A 105 0.63 2.78 10.73
N ALA A 106 1.74 3.50 10.46
CA ALA A 106 2.33 3.56 9.13
C ALA A 106 2.98 2.22 8.74
N MET A 107 3.51 1.46 9.71
CA MET A 107 3.71 0.01 9.54
C MET A 107 2.33 -0.66 9.71
N PRO A 108 1.86 -1.47 8.75
CA PRO A 108 0.49 -2.00 8.77
C PRO A 108 0.32 -3.19 9.74
N TYR A 109 0.79 -3.03 11.00
CA TYR A 109 0.70 -4.10 12.01
C TYR A 109 -0.75 -4.49 12.34
N THR A 110 -1.73 -3.64 12.05
CA THR A 110 -3.14 -3.99 12.17
C THR A 110 -3.57 -5.08 11.19
N ALA A 111 -2.99 -5.11 9.99
CA ALA A 111 -3.16 -6.20 9.03
C ALA A 111 -2.25 -7.39 9.39
N TYR A 112 -0.98 -7.14 9.71
CA TYR A 112 -0.02 -8.18 10.09
C TYR A 112 -0.41 -8.92 11.37
N ALA A 113 -1.29 -8.37 12.21
CA ALA A 113 -1.90 -9.07 13.33
C ALA A 113 -2.58 -10.39 12.92
N GLN A 114 -3.02 -10.49 11.66
CA GLN A 114 -3.63 -11.70 11.12
C GLN A 114 -2.62 -12.76 10.63
N ILE A 115 -1.32 -12.46 10.58
CA ILE A 115 -0.31 -13.45 10.22
C ILE A 115 -0.27 -14.56 11.29
N THR A 116 -0.30 -15.84 10.84
CA THR A 116 -0.31 -17.00 11.73
C THR A 116 1.02 -17.16 12.47
N ASP A 117 1.03 -17.93 13.57
CA ASP A 117 2.26 -18.15 14.35
C ASP A 117 3.34 -18.88 13.52
N ASP A 118 2.95 -19.88 12.72
CA ASP A 118 3.87 -20.58 11.82
C ASP A 118 4.51 -19.65 10.78
N ASP A 119 3.75 -18.67 10.27
CA ASP A 119 4.24 -17.70 9.30
C ASP A 119 5.10 -16.62 9.96
N VAL A 120 4.82 -16.25 11.21
CA VAL A 120 5.72 -15.39 12.01
C VAL A 120 7.05 -16.11 12.26
N HIS A 121 7.02 -17.41 12.59
CA HIS A 121 8.22 -18.21 12.76
C HIS A 121 9.06 -18.26 11.48
N ALA A 122 8.43 -18.49 10.33
CA ALA A 122 9.10 -18.47 9.03
C ALA A 122 9.70 -17.11 8.69
N LEU A 123 8.96 -16.01 8.91
CA LEU A 123 9.45 -14.63 8.72
C LEU A 123 10.67 -14.35 9.63
N TYR A 124 10.59 -14.74 10.90
CA TYR A 124 11.70 -14.58 11.84
C TYR A 124 12.95 -15.33 11.38
N ALA A 125 12.79 -16.60 10.97
CA ALA A 125 13.90 -17.40 10.45
C ALA A 125 14.54 -16.73 9.20
N TYR A 126 13.74 -16.22 8.29
CA TYR A 126 14.24 -15.50 7.11
C TYR A 126 15.01 -14.22 7.48
N PHE A 127 14.44 -13.35 8.32
CA PHE A 127 15.11 -12.11 8.70
C PHE A 127 16.36 -12.32 9.53
N MET A 128 16.42 -13.38 10.33
CA MET A 128 17.60 -13.68 11.17
C MET A 128 18.72 -14.43 10.42
N HIS A 129 18.39 -15.24 9.41
CA HIS A 129 19.34 -16.15 8.78
C HIS A 129 19.42 -16.03 7.25
N GLY A 130 18.37 -15.50 6.59
CA GLY A 130 18.31 -15.35 5.13
C GLY A 130 18.67 -13.95 4.63
N VAL A 131 18.67 -12.94 5.50
CA VAL A 131 19.00 -11.55 5.15
C VAL A 131 20.41 -11.21 5.62
N ALA A 132 21.17 -10.52 4.76
CA ALA A 132 22.50 -10.04 5.15
C ALA A 132 22.40 -8.89 6.17
N PRO A 133 23.24 -8.88 7.24
CA PRO A 133 23.25 -7.79 8.21
C PRO A 133 23.82 -6.50 7.58
N VAL A 134 23.19 -5.37 7.86
CA VAL A 134 23.64 -4.04 7.42
C VAL A 134 23.75 -3.12 8.63
N ASP A 135 24.93 -2.64 8.96
CA ASP A 135 25.20 -1.80 10.14
C ASP A 135 24.93 -0.30 9.89
N SER A 136 23.94 -0.01 9.05
CA SER A 136 23.45 1.36 8.81
C SER A 136 22.29 1.69 9.75
N LYS A 137 22.41 2.78 10.49
CA LYS A 137 21.40 3.25 11.43
C LYS A 137 20.62 4.42 10.83
N PRO A 138 19.36 4.22 10.39
CA PRO A 138 18.52 5.29 9.89
C PRO A 138 18.31 6.39 10.92
N ALA A 139 18.03 7.60 10.44
CA ALA A 139 17.65 8.71 11.30
C ALA A 139 16.39 8.37 12.12
N PRO A 140 16.31 8.79 13.38
CA PRO A 140 15.11 8.53 14.18
C PRO A 140 13.91 9.35 13.69
N THR A 141 12.73 8.74 13.67
CA THR A 141 11.46 9.44 13.46
C THR A 141 11.25 10.51 14.52
N ARG A 142 11.00 11.76 14.10
CA ARG A 142 10.70 12.91 14.97
C ARG A 142 9.37 13.52 14.55
N LEU A 143 8.33 13.26 15.33
CA LEU A 143 7.01 13.84 15.11
C LEU A 143 6.78 15.04 16.05
N PRO A 144 5.94 16.02 15.65
CA PRO A 144 5.58 17.13 16.50
C PRO A 144 4.69 16.69 17.65
N PHE A 145 4.74 17.43 18.79
CA PHE A 145 3.80 17.24 19.90
C PHE A 145 2.35 17.46 19.41
N PRO A 146 1.40 16.60 19.82
CA PRO A 146 1.48 15.51 20.81
C PRO A 146 1.87 14.14 20.23
N PHE A 147 2.08 14.01 18.92
CA PHE A 147 2.31 12.74 18.24
C PHE A 147 3.68 12.12 18.51
N ASN A 148 4.62 12.85 19.11
CA ASN A 148 5.88 12.32 19.63
C ASN A 148 5.72 11.47 20.91
N ILE A 149 4.56 11.50 21.55
CA ILE A 149 4.25 10.69 22.75
C ILE A 149 3.80 9.30 22.28
N ARG A 150 4.75 8.37 22.10
CA ARG A 150 4.47 7.02 21.57
C ARG A 150 3.49 6.21 22.44
N LEU A 151 3.39 6.51 23.75
CA LEU A 151 2.43 5.86 24.62
C LEU A 151 0.97 6.09 24.18
N SER A 152 0.68 7.20 23.47
CA SER A 152 -0.65 7.44 22.88
C SER A 152 -1.09 6.31 21.93
N MET A 153 -0.13 5.60 21.31
CA MET A 153 -0.42 4.47 20.45
C MET A 153 -0.92 3.24 21.22
N ALA A 154 -0.65 3.12 22.52
CA ALA A 154 -1.27 2.07 23.35
C ALA A 154 -2.79 2.26 23.43
N ALA A 155 -3.24 3.50 23.62
CA ALA A 155 -4.67 3.83 23.62
C ALA A 155 -5.29 3.64 22.23
N TRP A 156 -4.56 4.02 21.19
CA TRP A 156 -5.00 3.81 19.81
C TRP A 156 -5.15 2.30 19.49
N ASN A 157 -4.17 1.49 19.90
CA ASN A 157 -4.22 0.03 19.73
C ASN A 157 -5.41 -0.59 20.48
N LEU A 158 -5.71 -0.13 21.69
CA LEU A 158 -6.86 -0.60 22.44
C LEU A 158 -8.20 -0.39 21.70
N LEU A 159 -8.29 0.66 20.89
CA LEU A 159 -9.50 1.00 20.14
C LEU A 159 -9.58 0.34 18.77
N PHE A 160 -8.44 0.09 18.10
CA PHE A 160 -8.41 -0.22 16.69
C PHE A 160 -7.60 -1.45 16.29
N LEU A 161 -6.82 -2.05 17.19
CA LEU A 161 -6.06 -3.25 16.92
C LEU A 161 -6.86 -4.50 17.33
N ASP A 162 -7.22 -5.34 16.36
CA ASP A 162 -7.56 -6.74 16.64
C ASP A 162 -6.29 -7.58 16.45
N SER A 163 -5.74 -8.06 17.56
CA SER A 163 -4.47 -8.81 17.57
C SER A 163 -4.65 -10.32 17.35
N LYS A 164 -5.80 -10.76 16.85
CA LYS A 164 -6.08 -12.17 16.61
C LYS A 164 -5.50 -12.63 15.28
N PRO A 165 -4.73 -13.72 15.23
CA PRO A 165 -4.33 -14.35 13.98
C PRO A 165 -5.54 -14.77 13.14
N PHE A 166 -5.34 -14.83 11.83
CA PHE A 166 -6.36 -15.29 10.89
C PHE A 166 -6.82 -16.71 11.25
N THR A 167 -8.13 -16.88 11.27
CA THR A 167 -8.75 -18.18 11.45
C THR A 167 -9.54 -18.51 10.18
N PRO A 168 -9.27 -19.66 9.52
CA PRO A 168 -10.02 -20.08 8.35
C PRO A 168 -11.51 -20.22 8.64
N ASP A 169 -12.35 -19.74 7.70
CA ASP A 169 -13.78 -19.96 7.73
C ASP A 169 -14.09 -21.38 7.24
N PRO A 170 -14.63 -22.27 8.10
CA PRO A 170 -14.92 -23.65 7.73
C PRO A 170 -16.03 -23.79 6.67
N ALA A 171 -16.84 -22.75 6.47
CA ALA A 171 -17.88 -22.70 5.43
C ALA A 171 -17.33 -22.37 4.05
N LYS A 172 -16.04 -21.97 3.95
CA LYS A 172 -15.38 -21.58 2.72
C LYS A 172 -14.33 -22.59 2.31
N GLY A 173 -14.08 -22.71 1.00
CA GLY A 173 -13.04 -23.59 0.48
C GLY A 173 -11.61 -23.12 0.81
N ALA A 174 -10.63 -24.00 0.65
CA ALA A 174 -9.23 -23.73 0.96
C ALA A 174 -8.67 -22.53 0.16
N ALA A 175 -8.98 -22.45 -1.13
CA ALA A 175 -8.54 -21.33 -1.99
C ALA A 175 -9.07 -19.99 -1.49
N TRP A 176 -10.35 -19.91 -1.11
CA TRP A 176 -10.93 -18.70 -0.55
C TRP A 176 -10.26 -18.29 0.76
N ASN A 177 -10.06 -19.25 1.67
CA ASN A 177 -9.39 -19.00 2.95
C ASN A 177 -7.93 -18.53 2.75
N ARG A 178 -7.21 -19.12 1.79
CA ARG A 178 -5.87 -18.69 1.43
C ARG A 178 -5.87 -17.27 0.89
N GLY A 179 -6.79 -16.93 0.00
CA GLY A 179 -6.94 -15.57 -0.55
C GLY A 179 -7.31 -14.55 0.50
N ALA A 180 -8.25 -14.87 1.39
CA ALA A 180 -8.65 -14.02 2.52
C ALA A 180 -7.47 -13.76 3.46
N TYR A 181 -6.70 -14.80 3.80
CA TYR A 181 -5.48 -14.68 4.60
C TYR A 181 -4.45 -13.76 3.97
N LEU A 182 -4.13 -13.98 2.69
CA LEU A 182 -3.14 -13.17 1.99
C LEU A 182 -3.59 -11.70 1.87
N ALA A 183 -4.81 -11.45 1.44
CA ALA A 183 -5.32 -10.10 1.19
C ALA A 183 -5.47 -9.28 2.49
N ARG A 184 -5.85 -9.91 3.59
CA ARG A 184 -6.10 -9.24 4.88
C ARG A 184 -4.87 -9.18 5.77
N GLY A 185 -3.98 -10.17 5.68
CA GLY A 185 -2.74 -10.27 6.45
C GLY A 185 -1.53 -9.78 5.63
N PRO A 186 -0.73 -10.68 5.01
CA PRO A 186 0.53 -10.31 4.37
C PRO A 186 0.39 -9.20 3.33
N ALA A 187 -0.46 -9.35 2.31
CA ALA A 187 -0.62 -8.34 1.25
C ALA A 187 -1.39 -7.09 1.68
N HIS A 188 -1.94 -7.04 2.89
CA HIS A 188 -2.53 -5.87 3.59
C HIS A 188 -3.32 -4.90 2.69
N CYS A 189 -4.12 -5.43 1.75
CA CYS A 189 -4.85 -4.66 0.75
C CYS A 189 -5.73 -3.54 1.36
N SER A 190 -6.33 -3.82 2.54
CA SER A 190 -7.18 -2.86 3.25
C SER A 190 -6.43 -1.59 3.66
N THR A 191 -5.13 -1.67 3.89
CA THR A 191 -4.30 -0.53 4.33
C THR A 191 -4.36 0.64 3.36
N CYS A 192 -4.43 0.38 2.07
CA CYS A 192 -4.59 1.40 1.03
C CYS A 192 -6.06 1.53 0.58
N HIS A 193 -6.74 0.40 0.38
CA HIS A 193 -8.08 0.35 -0.24
C HIS A 193 -9.24 0.57 0.73
N THR A 194 -9.00 0.92 1.99
CA THR A 194 -10.04 1.26 2.98
C THR A 194 -9.90 2.71 3.45
N PRO A 195 -10.96 3.52 3.41
CA PRO A 195 -10.87 4.91 3.84
C PRO A 195 -10.62 5.01 5.34
N ARG A 196 -9.95 6.08 5.76
CA ARG A 196 -9.58 6.33 7.15
C ARG A 196 -10.58 7.21 7.89
N ASN A 197 -10.70 7.01 9.19
CA ASN A 197 -11.43 7.91 10.08
C ASN A 197 -10.53 9.07 10.58
N LEU A 198 -11.08 9.97 11.42
CA LEU A 198 -10.32 11.11 11.97
C LEU A 198 -9.12 10.71 12.82
N LEU A 199 -9.09 9.50 13.38
CA LEU A 199 -7.98 8.95 14.14
C LEU A 199 -7.04 8.10 13.27
N MET A 200 -7.16 8.20 11.94
CA MET A 200 -6.36 7.49 10.94
C MET A 200 -6.51 5.96 10.96
N ALA A 201 -7.50 5.42 11.67
CA ALA A 201 -7.85 4.01 11.61
C ALA A 201 -8.75 3.69 10.40
N GLU A 202 -8.67 2.48 9.90
CA GLU A 202 -9.52 2.00 8.81
C GLU A 202 -11.00 2.00 9.20
N LYS A 203 -11.86 2.45 8.30
CA LYS A 203 -13.32 2.39 8.49
C LYS A 203 -13.82 1.00 8.10
N SER A 204 -13.97 0.10 9.05
CA SER A 204 -14.44 -1.28 8.82
C SER A 204 -15.78 -1.37 8.06
N SER A 205 -16.69 -0.40 8.26
CA SER A 205 -17.95 -0.33 7.52
C SER A 205 -17.77 -0.05 6.02
N ARG A 206 -16.58 0.38 5.59
CA ARG A 206 -16.21 0.67 4.21
C ARG A 206 -14.93 -0.07 3.79
N GLU A 207 -14.72 -1.25 4.35
CA GLU A 207 -13.58 -2.10 4.02
C GLU A 207 -13.48 -2.29 2.50
N LEU A 208 -12.28 -2.07 1.95
CA LEU A 208 -11.93 -2.17 0.54
C LEU A 208 -12.74 -1.27 -0.43
N ALA A 209 -13.46 -0.26 0.10
CA ALA A 209 -14.28 0.66 -0.70
C ALA A 209 -13.50 1.84 -1.30
N GLY A 210 -12.18 1.79 -1.28
CA GLY A 210 -11.29 2.84 -1.77
C GLY A 210 -10.87 3.83 -0.68
N GLY A 211 -9.73 4.47 -0.87
CA GLY A 211 -9.18 5.44 0.09
C GLY A 211 -8.04 6.28 -0.47
N ALA A 212 -7.81 7.44 0.14
CA ALA A 212 -6.66 8.28 -0.20
C ALA A 212 -5.35 7.68 0.33
N VAL A 213 -4.32 7.68 -0.51
CA VAL A 213 -2.95 7.24 -0.20
C VAL A 213 -1.99 8.34 -0.63
N GLY A 214 -1.70 9.26 0.27
CA GLY A 214 -0.96 10.47 -0.08
C GLY A 214 -1.69 11.31 -1.12
N THR A 215 -1.07 11.52 -2.28
CA THR A 215 -1.63 12.22 -3.44
C THR A 215 -2.41 11.30 -4.39
N TRP A 216 -2.36 9.99 -4.17
CA TRP A 216 -3.04 8.97 -4.97
C TRP A 216 -4.36 8.55 -4.31
N PHE A 217 -5.22 7.94 -5.10
CA PHE A 217 -6.45 7.31 -4.63
C PHE A 217 -6.42 5.81 -4.92
N ALA A 218 -6.38 4.97 -3.87
CA ALA A 218 -6.54 3.53 -4.00
C ALA A 218 -8.01 3.21 -4.30
N PRO A 219 -8.34 2.57 -5.43
CA PRO A 219 -9.72 2.37 -5.86
C PRO A 219 -10.51 1.44 -4.96
N ASN A 220 -11.85 1.47 -5.10
CA ASN A 220 -12.75 0.45 -4.60
C ASN A 220 -12.43 -0.90 -5.26
N ILE A 221 -12.12 -1.91 -4.46
CA ILE A 221 -11.84 -3.30 -4.89
C ILE A 221 -12.84 -4.31 -4.32
N THR A 222 -14.03 -3.83 -3.93
CA THR A 222 -15.16 -4.70 -3.56
C THR A 222 -15.82 -5.30 -4.80
N ALA A 223 -16.69 -6.28 -4.61
CA ALA A 223 -17.43 -6.93 -5.71
C ALA A 223 -18.56 -6.04 -6.30
N ASP A 224 -18.52 -4.73 -6.07
CA ASP A 224 -19.48 -3.81 -6.69
C ASP A 224 -19.20 -3.70 -8.21
N PRO A 225 -20.21 -3.90 -9.08
CA PRO A 225 -20.02 -3.90 -10.52
C PRO A 225 -19.82 -2.50 -11.12
N THR A 226 -20.19 -1.45 -10.40
CA THR A 226 -20.13 -0.06 -10.88
C THR A 226 -18.87 0.64 -10.35
N SER A 227 -18.69 0.67 -9.04
CA SER A 227 -17.61 1.40 -8.39
C SER A 227 -16.36 0.53 -8.14
N GLY A 228 -16.53 -0.80 -8.08
CA GLY A 228 -15.48 -1.77 -7.72
C GLY A 228 -15.01 -2.63 -8.88
N ILE A 229 -14.66 -3.88 -8.54
CA ILE A 229 -14.14 -4.89 -9.47
C ILE A 229 -15.17 -5.98 -9.80
N GLY A 230 -16.45 -5.75 -9.52
CA GLY A 230 -17.53 -6.74 -9.73
C GLY A 230 -17.63 -7.25 -11.17
N ASN A 231 -17.37 -6.38 -12.16
CA ASN A 231 -17.37 -6.72 -13.59
C ASN A 231 -16.06 -7.33 -14.11
N TRP A 232 -15.04 -7.46 -13.26
CA TRP A 232 -13.80 -8.08 -13.66
C TRP A 232 -13.89 -9.60 -13.52
N SER A 233 -13.38 -10.34 -14.47
CA SER A 233 -13.19 -11.78 -14.35
C SER A 233 -12.06 -12.10 -13.38
N ALA A 234 -12.01 -13.32 -12.85
CA ALA A 234 -10.89 -13.76 -12.02
C ALA A 234 -9.56 -13.73 -12.80
N ALA A 235 -9.58 -14.05 -14.09
CA ALA A 235 -8.39 -14.01 -14.93
C ALA A 235 -7.85 -12.57 -15.11
N GLU A 236 -8.73 -11.57 -15.29
CA GLU A 236 -8.34 -10.16 -15.35
C GLU A 236 -7.75 -9.68 -14.02
N LEU A 237 -8.32 -10.10 -12.89
CA LEU A 237 -7.75 -9.78 -11.58
C LEU A 237 -6.35 -10.38 -11.39
N VAL A 238 -6.17 -11.66 -11.77
CA VAL A 238 -4.85 -12.31 -11.72
C VAL A 238 -3.86 -11.60 -12.64
N ALA A 239 -4.27 -11.26 -13.87
CA ALA A 239 -3.43 -10.52 -14.82
C ALA A 239 -3.02 -9.15 -14.24
N TYR A 240 -3.97 -8.40 -13.66
CA TYR A 240 -3.68 -7.11 -13.05
C TYR A 240 -2.70 -7.23 -11.88
N LEU A 241 -2.91 -8.18 -10.98
CA LEU A 241 -2.03 -8.40 -9.83
C LEU A 241 -0.62 -8.89 -10.26
N LYS A 242 -0.53 -9.65 -11.36
CA LYS A 242 0.73 -10.18 -11.89
C LYS A 242 1.50 -9.20 -12.75
N LEU A 243 0.78 -8.52 -13.66
CA LEU A 243 1.36 -7.69 -14.72
C LEU A 243 1.19 -6.19 -14.47
N GLY A 244 0.33 -5.81 -13.54
CA GLY A 244 0.00 -4.42 -13.24
C GLY A 244 -0.96 -3.77 -14.22
N HIS A 245 -1.44 -4.47 -15.23
CA HIS A 245 -2.37 -3.91 -16.21
C HIS A 245 -3.36 -4.94 -16.77
N VAL A 246 -4.50 -4.42 -17.20
CA VAL A 246 -5.49 -5.14 -18.03
C VAL A 246 -5.96 -4.17 -19.10
N SER A 247 -5.73 -4.54 -20.34
CA SER A 247 -6.12 -3.71 -21.49
C SER A 247 -7.63 -3.43 -21.46
N GLY A 248 -8.01 -2.18 -21.70
CA GLY A 248 -9.42 -1.76 -21.66
C GLY A 248 -10.04 -1.75 -20.24
N LYS A 249 -9.22 -1.74 -19.16
CA LYS A 249 -9.71 -1.63 -17.79
C LYS A 249 -8.85 -0.76 -16.88
N ALA A 250 -7.59 -1.12 -16.66
CA ALA A 250 -6.74 -0.39 -15.71
C ALA A 250 -5.24 -0.61 -15.95
N GLN A 251 -4.47 0.38 -15.50
CA GLN A 251 -3.02 0.34 -15.39
C GLN A 251 -2.65 0.74 -13.96
N ALA A 252 -1.81 -0.04 -13.30
CA ALA A 252 -1.27 0.32 -11.99
C ALA A 252 -0.23 1.44 -12.13
N ALA A 253 -0.30 2.41 -11.21
CA ALA A 253 0.61 3.55 -11.14
C ALA A 253 0.89 3.89 -9.67
N GLY A 254 1.92 4.71 -9.41
CA GLY A 254 2.31 5.12 -8.08
C GLY A 254 2.43 3.97 -7.10
N PRO A 255 1.88 4.06 -5.88
CA PRO A 255 2.02 3.02 -4.85
C PRO A 255 1.51 1.63 -5.26
N MET A 256 0.50 1.55 -6.15
CA MET A 256 0.03 0.25 -6.63
C MET A 256 1.01 -0.38 -7.62
N ALA A 257 1.72 0.41 -8.42
CA ALA A 257 2.79 -0.09 -9.28
C ALA A 257 3.94 -0.67 -8.43
N GLU A 258 4.32 0.02 -7.35
CA GLU A 258 5.31 -0.49 -6.39
C GLU A 258 4.87 -1.80 -5.74
N ALA A 259 3.61 -1.91 -5.31
CA ALA A 259 3.07 -3.12 -4.71
C ALA A 259 3.06 -4.31 -5.68
N VAL A 260 2.77 -4.07 -6.97
CA VAL A 260 2.87 -5.11 -7.99
C VAL A 260 4.34 -5.48 -8.21
N ASP A 261 5.21 -4.52 -8.37
CA ASP A 261 6.60 -4.72 -8.77
C ASP A 261 7.43 -5.41 -7.68
N ASN A 262 7.28 -4.99 -6.42
CA ASN A 262 8.03 -5.55 -5.30
C ASN A 262 7.40 -6.79 -4.66
N SER A 263 6.10 -7.00 -4.82
CA SER A 263 5.34 -8.04 -4.10
C SER A 263 4.50 -8.92 -5.02
N LEU A 264 3.39 -8.39 -5.54
CA LEU A 264 2.32 -9.23 -6.10
C LEU A 264 2.75 -10.05 -7.30
N ARG A 265 3.58 -9.52 -8.21
CA ARG A 265 4.08 -10.25 -9.38
C ARG A 265 4.91 -11.48 -9.04
N HIS A 266 5.50 -11.53 -7.83
CA HIS A 266 6.33 -12.62 -7.34
C HIS A 266 5.52 -13.71 -6.63
N LEU A 267 4.23 -13.51 -6.41
CA LEU A 267 3.37 -14.52 -5.84
C LEU A 267 3.10 -15.64 -6.85
N THR A 268 2.84 -16.83 -6.33
CA THR A 268 2.43 -17.96 -7.17
C THR A 268 1.09 -17.68 -7.84
N ASP A 269 0.88 -18.25 -9.03
CA ASP A 269 -0.40 -18.10 -9.73
C ASP A 269 -1.58 -18.64 -8.88
N GLY A 270 -1.34 -19.71 -8.10
CA GLY A 270 -2.33 -20.23 -7.16
C GLY A 270 -2.73 -19.25 -6.07
N ASP A 271 -1.77 -18.49 -5.50
CA ASP A 271 -2.03 -17.47 -4.49
C ASP A 271 -2.73 -16.23 -5.11
N LEU A 272 -2.36 -15.83 -6.32
CA LEU A 272 -3.06 -14.76 -7.05
C LEU A 272 -4.52 -15.14 -7.39
N GLN A 273 -4.75 -16.39 -7.81
CA GLN A 273 -6.11 -16.93 -8.03
C GLN A 273 -6.91 -16.97 -6.72
N ALA A 274 -6.26 -17.34 -5.61
CA ALA A 274 -6.87 -17.35 -4.29
C ALA A 274 -7.29 -15.92 -3.86
N ILE A 275 -6.42 -14.93 -4.02
CA ILE A 275 -6.73 -13.51 -3.77
C ILE A 275 -7.91 -13.06 -4.64
N ALA A 276 -7.89 -13.35 -5.94
CA ALA A 276 -8.99 -13.02 -6.84
C ALA A 276 -10.31 -13.66 -6.40
N ALA A 277 -10.30 -14.94 -6.01
CA ALA A 277 -11.47 -15.66 -5.51
C ALA A 277 -12.04 -15.01 -4.24
N TYR A 278 -11.19 -14.58 -3.32
CA TYR A 278 -11.62 -13.83 -2.13
C TYR A 278 -12.23 -12.48 -2.49
N LEU A 279 -11.51 -11.64 -3.27
CA LEU A 279 -11.94 -10.29 -3.62
C LEU A 279 -13.30 -10.27 -4.34
N LYS A 280 -13.60 -11.26 -5.18
CA LYS A 280 -14.89 -11.42 -5.85
C LYS A 280 -16.06 -11.68 -4.91
N THR A 281 -15.80 -11.99 -3.65
CA THR A 281 -16.84 -12.25 -2.61
C THR A 281 -16.93 -11.14 -1.56
N VAL A 282 -16.06 -10.14 -1.62
CA VAL A 282 -16.11 -8.99 -0.71
C VAL A 282 -17.46 -8.26 -0.91
N PRO A 283 -18.20 -7.97 0.16
CA PRO A 283 -19.51 -7.31 0.04
C PRO A 283 -19.42 -6.02 -0.79
N PRO A 284 -20.27 -5.83 -1.78
CA PRO A 284 -20.24 -4.67 -2.68
C PRO A 284 -20.44 -3.37 -1.89
N ARG A 285 -19.67 -2.35 -2.25
CA ARG A 285 -19.73 -0.99 -1.70
C ARG A 285 -19.88 -0.02 -2.86
N HIS A 286 -21.08 0.33 -3.19
CA HIS A 286 -21.39 1.30 -4.24
C HIS A 286 -21.05 2.73 -3.79
N ASP A 287 -20.44 3.52 -4.68
CA ASP A 287 -20.30 4.96 -4.53
C ASP A 287 -21.43 5.63 -5.35
N PRO A 288 -22.35 6.38 -4.73
CA PRO A 288 -23.45 7.04 -5.45
C PRO A 288 -23.00 8.04 -6.55
N ALA A 289 -21.75 8.48 -6.50
CA ALA A 289 -21.18 9.34 -7.53
C ALA A 289 -20.85 8.57 -8.83
N ASP A 290 -20.72 7.24 -8.76
CA ASP A 290 -20.44 6.40 -9.92
C ASP A 290 -21.74 5.95 -10.56
N THR A 291 -22.17 6.61 -11.61
CA THR A 291 -23.43 6.31 -12.32
C THR A 291 -23.29 5.20 -13.37
N ARG A 292 -22.04 4.78 -13.65
CA ARG A 292 -21.66 3.79 -14.66
C ARG A 292 -20.37 3.09 -14.22
N ALA A 293 -20.15 1.87 -14.68
CA ALA A 293 -18.90 1.15 -14.38
C ALA A 293 -17.67 2.00 -14.73
N VAL A 294 -16.77 2.15 -13.75
CA VAL A 294 -15.62 3.08 -13.84
C VAL A 294 -14.65 2.75 -14.98
N ASP A 295 -14.66 1.53 -15.48
CA ASP A 295 -13.87 1.04 -16.61
C ASP A 295 -14.64 1.00 -17.94
N SER A 296 -15.80 1.63 -18.05
CA SER A 296 -16.66 1.54 -19.24
C SER A 296 -16.86 2.89 -19.96
N TRP A 297 -16.17 3.93 -19.54
CA TRP A 297 -16.30 5.27 -20.11
C TRP A 297 -15.48 5.47 -21.36
N GLY A 298 -15.96 6.36 -22.24
CA GLY A 298 -15.28 6.82 -23.44
C GLY A 298 -15.28 5.83 -24.59
N GLY A 299 -14.50 6.16 -25.58
CA GLY A 299 -14.26 5.40 -26.80
C GLY A 299 -13.24 6.13 -27.67
N PRO A 300 -12.78 5.57 -28.80
CA PRO A 300 -11.89 6.25 -29.70
C PRO A 300 -12.49 7.59 -30.16
N SER A 301 -11.73 8.68 -30.06
CA SER A 301 -12.22 10.00 -30.49
C SER A 301 -12.53 10.01 -31.99
N ALA A 302 -13.66 10.59 -32.37
CA ALA A 302 -14.04 10.78 -33.76
C ALA A 302 -13.36 12.03 -34.39
N GLU A 303 -12.76 12.90 -33.60
CA GLU A 303 -12.28 14.21 -34.02
C GLU A 303 -10.77 14.40 -33.84
N PRO A 304 -9.91 13.82 -34.72
CA PRO A 304 -8.47 14.07 -34.66
C PRO A 304 -8.06 15.48 -35.10
N ASP A 305 -8.99 16.26 -35.68
CA ASP A 305 -8.66 17.54 -36.33
C ASP A 305 -8.65 18.77 -35.37
N MET A 306 -9.02 18.61 -34.12
CA MET A 306 -9.12 19.72 -33.16
C MET A 306 -7.77 20.37 -32.80
N ALA A 307 -6.65 19.68 -33.02
CA ALA A 307 -5.31 20.20 -32.74
C ALA A 307 -4.72 21.06 -33.86
N ARG A 308 -5.35 21.09 -35.06
CA ARG A 308 -4.78 21.77 -36.27
C ARG A 308 -4.93 23.25 -36.31
N THR A 309 -5.26 23.91 -35.20
CA THR A 309 -5.27 25.36 -35.09
C THR A 309 -3.87 25.89 -34.72
N ALA A 310 -3.58 27.14 -35.10
CA ALA A 310 -2.32 27.79 -34.75
C ALA A 310 -2.10 27.76 -33.22
N LEU A 311 -0.88 27.44 -32.80
CA LEU A 311 -0.51 27.47 -31.39
C LEU A 311 -0.51 28.91 -30.89
N PRO A 312 -1.03 29.21 -29.70
CA PRO A 312 -0.96 30.53 -29.09
C PRO A 312 0.47 30.86 -28.67
N ASP A 313 0.82 32.17 -28.67
CA ASP A 313 2.11 32.66 -28.17
C ASP A 313 2.33 32.31 -26.69
N ASP A 314 1.25 32.29 -25.92
CA ASP A 314 1.24 31.90 -24.51
C ASP A 314 0.80 30.45 -24.40
N ALA A 315 1.73 29.57 -24.00
CA ALA A 315 1.49 28.13 -23.86
C ALA A 315 0.35 27.80 -22.88
N ASP A 316 0.11 28.65 -21.89
CA ASP A 316 -1.01 28.44 -20.92
C ASP A 316 -2.40 28.67 -21.55
N LYS A 317 -2.45 29.19 -22.78
CA LYS A 317 -3.67 29.37 -23.57
C LYS A 317 -3.94 28.23 -24.55
N MET A 318 -3.06 27.25 -24.62
CA MET A 318 -3.30 26.05 -25.44
C MET A 318 -4.63 25.37 -25.04
N SER A 319 -5.39 24.95 -26.04
CA SER A 319 -6.56 24.10 -25.81
C SER A 319 -6.15 22.70 -25.32
N GLY A 320 -7.08 21.94 -24.74
CA GLY A 320 -6.80 20.57 -24.33
C GLY A 320 -6.38 19.67 -25.48
N ALA A 321 -6.96 19.85 -26.67
CA ALA A 321 -6.56 19.15 -27.90
C ALA A 321 -5.12 19.49 -28.30
N GLN A 322 -4.70 20.76 -28.22
CA GLN A 322 -3.33 21.18 -28.54
C GLN A 322 -2.31 20.62 -27.55
N VAL A 323 -2.62 20.62 -26.24
CA VAL A 323 -1.76 20.00 -25.22
C VAL A 323 -1.67 18.49 -25.44
N TYR A 324 -2.80 17.84 -25.74
CA TYR A 324 -2.83 16.41 -26.05
C TYR A 324 -1.96 16.06 -27.27
N ASP A 325 -2.12 16.79 -28.36
CA ASP A 325 -1.35 16.56 -29.59
C ASP A 325 0.15 16.75 -29.35
N ALA A 326 0.53 17.79 -28.62
CA ALA A 326 1.93 18.12 -28.40
C ALA A 326 2.66 17.15 -27.43
N TYR A 327 1.98 16.59 -26.43
CA TYR A 327 2.62 15.85 -25.34
C TYR A 327 2.16 14.40 -25.18
N CYS A 328 1.01 14.00 -25.72
CA CYS A 328 0.37 12.71 -25.42
C CYS A 328 0.17 11.83 -26.68
N ALA A 329 -0.19 12.44 -27.82
CA ALA A 329 -0.61 11.72 -29.02
C ALA A 329 0.50 10.87 -29.63
N SER A 330 1.77 11.20 -29.44
CA SER A 330 2.91 10.40 -29.92
C SER A 330 2.90 8.95 -29.37
N CYS A 331 2.40 8.78 -28.14
CA CYS A 331 2.30 7.46 -27.50
C CYS A 331 0.85 6.93 -27.49
N HIS A 332 -0.13 7.80 -27.18
CA HIS A 332 -1.53 7.40 -27.03
C HIS A 332 -2.31 7.45 -28.36
N GLN A 333 -1.66 7.79 -29.46
CA GLN A 333 -2.25 8.01 -30.77
C GLN A 333 -3.27 9.14 -30.82
N ALA A 334 -3.59 9.64 -32.03
CA ALA A 334 -4.47 10.79 -32.21
C ALA A 334 -5.89 10.57 -31.67
N ARG A 335 -6.35 9.32 -31.59
CA ARG A 335 -7.71 8.94 -31.16
C ARG A 335 -7.74 8.31 -29.76
N GLY A 336 -6.61 8.32 -29.04
CA GLY A 336 -6.52 7.77 -27.70
C GLY A 336 -6.58 6.23 -27.64
N GLU A 337 -6.40 5.55 -28.77
CA GLU A 337 -6.51 4.10 -28.89
C GLU A 337 -5.31 3.31 -28.36
N GLY A 338 -4.18 3.99 -28.11
CA GLY A 338 -2.94 3.31 -27.71
C GLY A 338 -2.29 2.55 -28.86
N SER A 339 -1.36 1.64 -28.54
CA SER A 339 -0.69 0.84 -29.57
C SER A 339 -1.46 -0.43 -29.92
N PHE A 340 -1.33 -0.88 -31.18
CA PHE A 340 -2.00 -2.08 -31.69
C PHE A 340 -1.58 -3.37 -30.96
N ASP A 341 -0.33 -3.44 -30.51
CA ASP A 341 0.22 -4.57 -29.74
C ASP A 341 -0.16 -4.57 -28.26
N GLY A 342 -0.89 -3.53 -27.81
CA GLY A 342 -1.31 -3.39 -26.41
C GLY A 342 -0.21 -2.91 -25.46
N GLY A 343 1.00 -2.61 -25.95
CA GLY A 343 2.10 -2.10 -25.12
C GLY A 343 1.83 -0.69 -24.57
N LEU A 344 1.07 0.12 -25.32
CA LEU A 344 0.60 1.44 -24.86
C LEU A 344 -0.92 1.39 -24.66
N PRO A 345 -1.43 1.66 -23.47
CA PRO A 345 -2.84 1.47 -23.15
C PRO A 345 -3.74 2.52 -23.82
N PRO A 346 -4.99 2.15 -24.18
CA PRO A 346 -6.00 3.13 -24.57
C PRO A 346 -6.36 4.04 -23.38
N LEU A 347 -6.77 5.27 -23.69
CA LEU A 347 -7.20 6.25 -22.69
C LEU A 347 -8.67 6.10 -22.29
N PHE A 348 -9.45 5.40 -23.10
CA PHE A 348 -10.84 5.03 -22.81
C PHE A 348 -10.94 3.63 -22.20
N HIS A 349 -12.06 3.31 -21.60
CA HIS A 349 -12.27 2.10 -20.84
C HIS A 349 -11.17 1.90 -19.79
N ASN A 350 -10.86 2.97 -19.06
CA ASN A 350 -9.76 3.01 -18.09
C ASN A 350 -10.24 3.60 -16.76
N THR A 351 -9.94 2.93 -15.67
CA THR A 351 -10.35 3.39 -14.32
C THR A 351 -9.76 4.74 -13.92
N ALA A 352 -8.63 5.18 -14.50
CA ALA A 352 -8.05 6.49 -14.18
C ALA A 352 -8.85 7.65 -14.79
N THR A 353 -9.43 7.45 -15.98
CA THR A 353 -10.26 8.45 -16.67
C THR A 353 -11.75 8.30 -16.35
N GLY A 354 -12.20 7.12 -15.89
CA GLY A 354 -13.61 6.86 -15.67
C GLY A 354 -14.15 7.18 -14.28
N ARG A 355 -13.30 7.46 -13.30
CA ARG A 355 -13.72 7.80 -11.93
C ARG A 355 -14.10 9.27 -11.79
N THR A 356 -14.96 9.55 -10.79
CA THR A 356 -15.25 10.92 -10.35
C THR A 356 -14.10 11.54 -9.58
N ASP A 357 -13.31 10.73 -8.83
CA ASP A 357 -12.04 11.16 -8.23
C ASP A 357 -10.95 11.16 -9.29
N THR A 358 -10.47 12.35 -9.63
CA THR A 358 -9.49 12.57 -10.70
C THR A 358 -8.03 12.63 -10.21
N ALA A 359 -7.77 12.36 -8.94
CA ALA A 359 -6.41 12.42 -8.38
C ALA A 359 -5.43 11.53 -9.15
N ASN A 360 -5.83 10.28 -9.46
CA ASN A 360 -4.97 9.36 -10.21
C ASN A 360 -4.68 9.84 -11.64
N LEU A 361 -5.65 10.41 -12.34
CA LEU A 361 -5.43 11.02 -13.65
C LEU A 361 -4.38 12.12 -13.58
N VAL A 362 -4.52 13.03 -12.63
CA VAL A 362 -3.57 14.13 -12.43
C VAL A 362 -2.18 13.62 -12.05
N MET A 363 -2.11 12.65 -11.12
CA MET A 363 -0.83 12.10 -10.67
C MET A 363 -0.10 11.31 -11.76
N VAL A 364 -0.82 10.57 -12.61
CA VAL A 364 -0.22 9.88 -13.77
C VAL A 364 0.36 10.89 -14.76
N ILE A 365 -0.27 12.04 -14.95
CA ILE A 365 0.30 13.11 -15.79
C ILE A 365 1.51 13.75 -15.12
N LEU A 366 1.46 14.00 -13.80
CA LEU A 366 2.55 14.63 -13.06
C LEU A 366 3.78 13.74 -12.95
N ASP A 367 3.60 12.50 -12.44
CA ASP A 367 4.70 11.62 -12.03
C ASP A 367 5.05 10.57 -13.09
N GLY A 368 4.12 10.32 -14.03
CA GLY A 368 4.24 9.23 -15.00
C GLY A 368 3.97 7.85 -14.40
N ILE A 369 4.33 6.82 -15.17
CA ILE A 369 4.26 5.41 -14.76
C ILE A 369 5.60 4.78 -15.05
N ARG A 370 6.27 4.25 -14.04
CA ARG A 370 7.55 3.59 -14.12
C ARG A 370 7.47 2.21 -13.49
N TRP A 371 8.00 1.21 -14.18
CA TRP A 371 8.19 -0.14 -13.69
C TRP A 371 9.67 -0.38 -13.47
N HIS A 372 10.08 -0.92 -12.33
CA HIS A 372 11.49 -1.18 -12.03
C HIS A 372 12.03 -2.44 -12.71
N THR A 373 11.12 -3.35 -13.07
CA THR A 373 11.45 -4.69 -13.60
C THR A 373 10.94 -4.92 -15.01
N ASP A 374 10.59 -3.85 -15.72
CA ASP A 374 10.06 -3.99 -17.08
C ASP A 374 11.18 -4.14 -18.11
N ASP A 375 11.29 -5.32 -18.69
CA ASP A 375 12.18 -5.61 -19.80
C ASP A 375 11.72 -4.92 -21.11
N SER A 376 10.48 -4.43 -21.18
CA SER A 376 9.94 -3.73 -22.36
C SER A 376 10.50 -2.32 -22.53
N GLY A 377 10.99 -1.71 -21.45
CA GLY A 377 11.44 -0.31 -21.43
C GLY A 377 10.35 0.71 -21.70
N VAL A 378 9.08 0.29 -21.82
CA VAL A 378 7.95 1.18 -22.05
C VAL A 378 7.47 1.76 -20.72
N HIS A 379 7.55 3.07 -20.60
CA HIS A 379 7.05 3.81 -19.44
C HIS A 379 6.44 5.13 -19.90
N MET A 380 5.46 5.61 -19.12
CA MET A 380 4.92 6.94 -19.33
C MET A 380 5.81 7.96 -18.59
N PRO A 381 6.38 8.97 -19.25
CA PRO A 381 7.13 10.03 -18.57
C PRO A 381 6.18 10.89 -17.73
N GLY A 382 6.68 11.45 -16.62
CA GLY A 382 5.97 12.47 -15.85
C GLY A 382 6.21 13.85 -16.46
N PHE A 383 5.18 14.67 -16.47
CA PHE A 383 5.19 16.02 -17.07
C PHE A 383 5.16 17.14 -16.02
N ALA A 384 5.56 16.83 -14.79
CA ALA A 384 5.54 17.80 -13.69
C ALA A 384 6.41 19.05 -13.96
N HIS A 385 7.46 18.92 -14.77
CA HIS A 385 8.38 20.02 -15.10
C HIS A 385 8.09 20.69 -16.44
N GLU A 386 7.36 20.03 -17.32
CA GLU A 386 7.07 20.48 -18.69
C GLU A 386 5.74 21.19 -18.80
N LEU A 387 4.73 20.77 -18.01
CA LEU A 387 3.38 21.33 -18.08
C LEU A 387 3.05 22.15 -16.83
N SER A 388 2.43 23.30 -17.05
CA SER A 388 1.88 24.12 -15.96
C SER A 388 0.64 23.47 -15.33
N ASP A 389 0.26 23.93 -14.13
CA ASP A 389 -0.98 23.50 -13.47
C ASP A 389 -2.21 23.73 -14.35
N ARG A 390 -2.23 24.84 -15.11
CA ARG A 390 -3.31 25.18 -16.03
C ARG A 390 -3.36 24.21 -17.21
N GLN A 391 -2.22 23.91 -17.83
CA GLN A 391 -2.15 22.98 -18.95
C GLN A 391 -2.58 21.58 -18.54
N ILE A 392 -2.14 21.08 -17.35
CA ILE A 392 -2.58 19.78 -16.82
C ILE A 392 -4.08 19.76 -16.54
N ALA A 393 -4.64 20.81 -15.93
CA ALA A 393 -6.08 20.89 -15.73
C ALA A 393 -6.84 20.93 -17.05
N THR A 394 -6.33 21.66 -18.04
CA THR A 394 -6.95 21.79 -19.37
C THR A 394 -6.94 20.47 -20.13
N VAL A 395 -5.79 19.76 -20.20
CA VAL A 395 -5.72 18.45 -20.87
C VAL A 395 -6.47 17.39 -20.08
N GLY A 396 -6.42 17.40 -18.74
CA GLY A 396 -7.17 16.48 -17.90
C GLY A 396 -8.67 16.56 -18.16
N ASN A 397 -9.24 17.76 -18.21
CA ASN A 397 -10.66 17.95 -18.55
C ASN A 397 -10.97 17.52 -19.98
N TRP A 398 -10.07 17.80 -20.93
CA TRP A 398 -10.23 17.34 -22.31
C TRP A 398 -10.25 15.81 -22.41
N LEU A 399 -9.34 15.12 -21.69
CA LEU A 399 -9.29 13.66 -21.62
C LEU A 399 -10.59 13.07 -21.01
N LEU A 400 -11.11 13.68 -19.95
CA LEU A 400 -12.36 13.25 -19.33
C LEU A 400 -13.55 13.38 -20.27
N GLN A 401 -13.62 14.46 -21.05
CA GLN A 401 -14.69 14.69 -22.02
C GLN A 401 -14.65 13.72 -23.21
N HIS A 402 -13.46 13.33 -23.68
CA HIS A 402 -13.31 12.53 -24.90
C HIS A 402 -13.13 11.04 -24.62
N TYR A 403 -12.42 10.70 -23.54
CA TYR A 403 -12.02 9.32 -23.26
C TYR A 403 -12.50 8.81 -21.90
N GLY A 404 -13.07 9.64 -21.06
CA GLY A 404 -13.40 9.32 -19.68
C GLY A 404 -14.82 9.70 -19.26
N ASN A 405 -14.94 9.98 -17.97
CA ASN A 405 -16.20 10.42 -17.35
C ASN A 405 -16.37 11.94 -17.51
N PRO A 406 -17.28 12.40 -18.38
CA PRO A 406 -17.46 13.84 -18.64
C PRO A 406 -18.07 14.63 -17.45
N ALA A 407 -18.59 13.93 -16.43
CA ALA A 407 -19.07 14.58 -15.21
C ALA A 407 -17.93 14.89 -14.20
N ALA A 408 -16.78 14.24 -14.37
CA ALA A 408 -15.59 14.51 -13.53
C ALA A 408 -14.86 15.75 -14.03
N THR A 409 -14.17 16.45 -13.12
CA THR A 409 -13.43 17.67 -13.45
C THR A 409 -12.08 17.73 -12.77
N VAL A 410 -11.12 18.42 -13.39
CA VAL A 410 -9.81 18.74 -12.85
C VAL A 410 -9.68 20.24 -12.70
N SER A 411 -9.48 20.75 -11.49
CA SER A 411 -9.22 22.18 -11.27
C SER A 411 -7.72 22.48 -11.20
N VAL A 412 -7.33 23.71 -11.56
CA VAL A 412 -5.96 24.20 -11.43
C VAL A 412 -5.46 24.10 -9.97
N GLU A 413 -6.34 24.38 -9.01
CA GLU A 413 -6.01 24.30 -7.59
C GLU A 413 -5.77 22.84 -7.14
N GLN A 414 -6.55 21.89 -7.65
CA GLN A 414 -6.30 20.47 -7.41
C GLN A 414 -4.92 20.05 -7.94
N VAL A 415 -4.57 20.43 -9.17
CA VAL A 415 -3.27 20.12 -9.76
C VAL A 415 -2.14 20.70 -8.90
N ARG A 416 -2.26 21.99 -8.51
CA ARG A 416 -1.29 22.64 -7.63
C ARG A 416 -1.13 21.90 -6.31
N THR A 417 -2.22 21.51 -5.68
CA THR A 417 -2.24 20.80 -4.41
C THR A 417 -1.55 19.44 -4.54
N LEU A 418 -1.87 18.66 -5.59
CA LEU A 418 -1.29 17.35 -5.81
C LEU A 418 0.21 17.46 -6.15
N ARG A 419 0.62 18.41 -6.98
CA ARG A 419 2.03 18.71 -7.29
C ARG A 419 2.83 19.09 -6.04
N ALA A 420 2.22 19.79 -5.08
CA ALA A 420 2.83 20.16 -3.81
C ALA A 420 2.91 18.98 -2.79
N GLY A 421 2.48 17.77 -3.15
CA GLY A 421 2.49 16.60 -2.26
C GLY A 421 1.19 16.40 -1.46
N GLY A 422 0.09 17.04 -1.88
CA GLY A 422 -1.22 16.91 -1.26
C GLY A 422 -1.61 18.08 -0.36
N ALA A 423 -2.85 18.05 0.11
CA ALA A 423 -3.36 19.10 1.00
C ALA A 423 -2.62 19.07 2.36
N PRO A 424 -2.25 20.24 2.90
CA PRO A 424 -1.62 20.31 4.21
C PRO A 424 -2.55 19.77 5.30
N SER A 425 -2.01 18.93 6.19
CA SER A 425 -2.78 18.36 7.29
C SER A 425 -2.90 19.33 8.45
N HIS A 426 -4.11 19.52 8.95
CA HIS A 426 -4.38 20.28 10.16
C HIS A 426 -4.44 19.41 11.44
N LEU A 427 -4.17 18.10 11.38
CA LEU A 427 -4.30 17.18 12.50
C LEU A 427 -3.46 17.58 13.71
N VAL A 428 -2.23 18.06 13.49
CA VAL A 428 -1.36 18.53 14.57
C VAL A 428 -1.97 19.74 15.29
N LEU A 429 -2.48 20.70 14.55
CA LEU A 429 -3.14 21.88 15.11
C LEU A 429 -4.41 21.49 15.87
N LEU A 430 -5.26 20.67 15.26
CA LEU A 430 -6.51 20.20 15.90
C LEU A 430 -6.24 19.42 17.18
N ALA A 431 -5.22 18.55 17.19
CA ALA A 431 -4.83 17.82 18.41
C ALA A 431 -4.36 18.75 19.53
N ARG A 432 -3.58 19.79 19.21
CA ARG A 432 -3.14 20.80 20.19
C ARG A 432 -4.31 21.60 20.75
N LEU A 433 -5.22 22.04 19.89
CA LEU A 433 -6.43 22.74 20.33
C LEU A 433 -7.31 21.86 21.23
N ALA A 434 -7.50 20.60 20.85
CA ALA A 434 -8.26 19.65 21.68
C ALA A 434 -7.63 19.47 23.08
N ILE A 435 -6.30 19.35 23.17
CA ILE A 435 -5.59 19.28 24.46
C ILE A 435 -5.83 20.54 25.30
N ILE A 436 -5.72 21.72 24.71
CA ILE A 436 -5.98 23.00 25.41
C ILE A 436 -7.40 23.01 25.97
N VAL A 437 -8.40 22.64 25.17
CA VAL A 437 -9.80 22.58 25.60
C VAL A 437 -9.98 21.60 26.77
N ILE A 438 -9.39 20.39 26.67
CA ILE A 438 -9.45 19.37 27.72
C ILE A 438 -8.82 19.90 29.02
N VAL A 439 -7.66 20.56 28.97
CA VAL A 439 -6.99 21.12 30.12
C VAL A 439 -7.86 22.22 30.80
N LEU A 440 -8.46 23.09 29.97
CA LEU A 440 -9.36 24.14 30.50
C LEU A 440 -10.60 23.55 31.16
N LEU A 441 -11.22 22.54 30.59
CA LEU A 441 -12.38 21.84 31.17
C LEU A 441 -12.01 21.15 32.50
N LEU A 442 -10.90 20.44 32.54
CA LEU A 442 -10.42 19.80 33.78
C LEU A 442 -10.13 20.83 34.87
N SER A 443 -9.47 21.94 34.50
CA SER A 443 -9.20 23.05 35.43
C SER A 443 -10.50 23.66 35.99
N ALA A 444 -11.51 23.85 35.14
CA ALA A 444 -12.81 24.35 35.55
C ALA A 444 -13.52 23.38 36.50
N VAL A 445 -13.48 22.08 36.23
CA VAL A 445 -14.05 21.03 37.10
C VAL A 445 -13.33 20.99 38.45
N ILE A 446 -11.99 21.01 38.46
CA ILE A 446 -11.20 21.04 39.70
C ILE A 446 -11.55 22.30 40.52
N PHE A 447 -11.59 23.46 39.87
CA PHE A 447 -11.95 24.72 40.52
C PHE A 447 -13.37 24.67 41.11
N TRP A 448 -14.33 24.11 40.39
CA TRP A 448 -15.69 23.94 40.89
C TRP A 448 -15.78 22.98 42.08
N LEU A 449 -15.05 21.86 42.07
CA LEU A 449 -14.96 20.90 43.15
C LEU A 449 -14.34 21.55 44.41
N LEU A 450 -13.27 22.34 44.25
CA LEU A 450 -12.62 23.05 45.34
C LEU A 450 -13.54 24.13 45.96
N ARG A 451 -14.29 24.86 45.10
CA ARG A 451 -15.31 25.82 45.61
C ARG A 451 -16.46 25.13 46.33
N ARG A 452 -16.92 23.98 45.90
CA ARG A 452 -17.94 23.19 46.60
C ARG A 452 -17.45 22.73 47.96
N ARG A 453 -16.23 22.21 48.08
CA ARG A 453 -15.62 21.81 49.37
C ARG A 453 -15.54 22.97 50.34
N LYS A 454 -15.11 24.16 49.92
CA LYS A 454 -15.08 25.35 50.78
C LYS A 454 -16.47 25.73 51.29
N ARG A 455 -17.52 25.66 50.50
CA ARG A 455 -18.90 25.97 50.87
C ARG A 455 -19.52 24.95 51.85
N SER A 456 -19.11 23.68 51.82
CA SER A 456 -19.57 22.68 52.78
C SER A 456 -18.93 22.84 54.16
N HIS A 457 -17.66 23.25 54.24
CA HIS A 457 -17.00 23.55 55.49
C HIS A 457 -17.51 24.83 56.22
N THR A 458 -18.05 25.81 55.47
CA THR A 458 -18.61 27.04 56.03
C THR A 458 -20.06 26.86 56.54
N LYS A 459 -20.72 25.72 56.28
CA LYS A 459 -22.08 25.43 56.78
C LYS A 459 -22.08 24.55 58.03
N THR A 460 -20.93 24.09 58.53
CA THR A 460 -20.76 23.23 59.73
C THR A 460 -20.11 23.96 60.88
N LEU A 461 -19.95 25.27 60.81
CA LEU A 461 -19.63 26.21 61.91
C LEU A 461 -20.84 27.12 62.14
#